data_6ea953d35a318544a392efe2d20e6985
#
_entry.id   6ea953d35a318544a392efe2d20e6985
#
_cell.length_a   1.000
_cell.length_b   1.000
_cell.length_c   1.000
_cell.angle_alpha   90.00
_cell.angle_beta   90.00
_cell.angle_gamma   90.00
#
_symmetry.space_group_name_H-M   'P 1'
#
loop_
_entity.id
_entity.type
_entity.pdbx_description
1 polymer ?
#
loop_
_entity_poly.entity_id
_entity_poly.type
_entity_poly.pdbx_seq_one_letter_code
_entity_poly.pdbx_strand_id
1 'polypeptide(L)'
;MKQSTKHSMKKWIAAAGIAAGTLACATAHAESWQAIGGSDTSELSIDTDSIIESGGIRQAWSMWNFKEARPNKGDSGFPSLKSYKDMHQYNCKAGTMKLTNEIIYAENDGKGDMRNHSDALKGMEFSKPKPMSVADAMFQAVCSYEMPKK
;
A
#
# COMPACT_ATOMS: atom_id res chain seq x y z
N MET A 1 77.96 37.44 9.66
CA MET A 1 77.18 37.13 8.46
C MET A 1 75.89 36.46 8.88
N LYS A 2 74.74 37.18 8.89
CA LYS A 2 73.42 36.68 9.23
C LYS A 2 72.53 36.86 8.04
N GLN A 3 72.09 35.78 7.42
CA GLN A 3 71.08 35.76 6.38
C GLN A 3 69.72 35.58 7.05
N SER A 4 68.84 36.56 6.83
CA SER A 4 67.47 36.59 7.28
C SER A 4 66.62 36.04 6.13
N THR A 5 66.01 34.91 6.32
CA THR A 5 65.02 34.31 5.40
C THR A 5 63.61 34.76 5.78
N LYS A 6 63.01 35.65 5.00
CA LYS A 6 61.64 36.03 5.12
C LYS A 6 60.73 34.90 4.62
N HIS A 7 59.92 34.32 5.51
CA HIS A 7 58.85 33.40 5.11
C HIS A 7 57.60 34.18 4.74
N SER A 8 57.24 34.09 3.46
CA SER A 8 55.99 34.61 2.93
C SER A 8 54.87 33.63 3.28
N MET A 9 53.97 34.04 4.17
CA MET A 9 52.73 33.30 4.45
C MET A 9 51.71 33.52 3.34
N LYS A 10 51.52 32.54 2.44
CA LYS A 10 50.41 32.51 1.53
C LYS A 10 49.15 32.16 2.27
N LYS A 11 48.22 33.10 2.36
CA LYS A 11 46.87 32.86 2.87
C LYS A 11 46.08 31.99 1.91
N TRP A 12 45.73 30.80 2.32
CA TRP A 12 44.79 29.91 1.64
C TRP A 12 43.39 30.28 2.08
N ILE A 13 42.60 30.84 1.18
CA ILE A 13 41.17 31.07 1.39
C ILE A 13 40.47 29.77 1.03
N ALA A 14 40.01 29.04 2.02
CA ALA A 14 39.15 27.89 1.84
C ALA A 14 37.72 28.37 1.53
N ALA A 15 37.29 28.23 0.29
CA ALA A 15 35.91 28.45 -0.09
C ALA A 15 35.08 27.26 0.40
N ALA A 16 34.31 27.44 1.46
CA ALA A 16 33.32 26.46 1.92
C ALA A 16 32.10 26.52 0.98
N GLY A 17 32.00 25.56 0.07
CA GLY A 17 30.82 25.38 -0.75
C GLY A 17 29.69 24.77 0.08
N ILE A 18 28.64 25.55 0.33
CA ILE A 18 27.39 25.06 0.95
C ILE A 18 26.62 24.29 -0.15
N ALA A 19 26.70 22.98 -0.13
CA ALA A 19 25.82 22.11 -0.93
C ALA A 19 24.42 22.16 -0.30
N ALA A 20 23.51 22.94 -0.88
CA ALA A 20 22.09 22.93 -0.52
C ALA A 20 21.49 21.59 -1.04
N GLY A 21 21.45 20.59 -0.16
CA GLY A 21 20.73 19.35 -0.42
C GLY A 21 19.22 19.63 -0.40
N THR A 22 18.58 19.58 -1.56
CA THR A 22 17.13 19.55 -1.67
C THR A 22 16.61 18.23 -1.07
N LEU A 23 16.09 18.27 0.16
CA LEU A 23 15.27 17.17 0.68
C LEU A 23 14.02 17.09 -0.17
N ALA A 24 13.96 16.09 -1.06
CA ALA A 24 12.71 15.67 -1.67
C ALA A 24 11.86 15.06 -0.53
N CYS A 25 10.90 15.85 -0.02
CA CYS A 25 9.84 15.31 0.82
C CYS A 25 9.03 14.35 -0.04
N ALA A 26 9.30 13.04 0.06
CA ALA A 26 8.37 12.03 -0.38
C ALA A 26 7.11 12.23 0.49
N THR A 27 6.00 12.65 -0.12
CA THR A 27 4.70 12.67 0.54
C THR A 27 4.34 11.22 0.82
N ALA A 28 4.56 10.78 2.06
CA ALA A 28 4.00 9.54 2.53
C ALA A 28 2.47 9.74 2.52
N HIS A 29 1.78 9.12 1.58
CA HIS A 29 0.33 9.00 1.67
C HIS A 29 0.03 8.15 2.92
N ALA A 30 -0.54 8.78 3.93
CA ALA A 30 -1.06 8.07 5.08
C ALA A 30 -2.24 7.22 4.58
N GLU A 31 -2.19 5.92 4.81
CA GLU A 31 -3.32 5.01 4.53
C GLU A 31 -4.48 5.37 5.46
N SER A 32 -5.68 5.48 4.94
CA SER A 32 -6.91 5.84 5.67
C SER A 32 -7.87 4.65 5.71
N TRP A 33 -7.58 3.72 6.62
CA TRP A 33 -8.35 2.48 6.75
C TRP A 33 -9.70 2.73 7.40
N GLN A 34 -10.77 2.45 6.68
CA GLN A 34 -12.14 2.46 7.17
C GLN A 34 -12.66 1.02 7.27
N ALA A 35 -13.06 0.61 8.47
CA ALA A 35 -13.70 -0.67 8.68
C ALA A 35 -15.04 -0.74 7.95
N ILE A 36 -15.26 -1.80 7.18
CA ILE A 36 -16.50 -2.02 6.42
C ILE A 36 -17.20 -3.32 6.80
N GLY A 37 -16.56 -4.15 7.60
CA GLY A 37 -17.13 -5.41 8.06
C GLY A 37 -16.16 -6.22 8.89
N GLY A 38 -16.61 -7.40 9.29
CA GLY A 38 -15.79 -8.30 10.07
C GLY A 38 -16.62 -9.46 10.61
N SER A 39 -15.95 -10.26 11.41
CA SER A 39 -16.53 -11.38 12.17
C SER A 39 -15.85 -11.47 13.53
N ASP A 40 -16.23 -12.45 14.32
CA ASP A 40 -15.55 -12.74 15.60
C ASP A 40 -14.06 -13.06 15.43
N THR A 41 -13.63 -13.43 14.21
CA THR A 41 -12.27 -13.89 13.91
C THR A 41 -11.48 -13.00 12.96
N SER A 42 -12.12 -11.99 12.36
CA SER A 42 -11.45 -11.13 11.35
C SER A 42 -12.10 -9.75 11.25
N GLU A 43 -11.31 -8.78 10.82
CA GLU A 43 -11.75 -7.43 10.43
C GLU A 43 -11.41 -7.18 8.97
N LEU A 44 -12.28 -6.44 8.29
CA LEU A 44 -12.09 -5.99 6.91
C LEU A 44 -12.20 -4.47 6.83
N SER A 45 -11.20 -3.85 6.24
CA SER A 45 -11.14 -2.40 6.02
C SER A 45 -10.82 -2.07 4.56
N ILE A 46 -11.26 -0.90 4.12
CA ILE A 46 -10.88 -0.29 2.83
C ILE A 46 -10.01 0.93 3.13
N ASP A 47 -8.92 1.09 2.40
CA ASP A 47 -8.14 2.32 2.39
C ASP A 47 -8.82 3.34 1.48
N THR A 48 -9.50 4.31 2.10
CA THR A 48 -10.30 5.32 1.38
C THR A 48 -9.44 6.27 0.56
N ASP A 49 -8.19 6.50 0.95
CA ASP A 49 -7.25 7.34 0.20
C ASP A 49 -6.72 6.64 -1.05
N SER A 50 -6.82 5.31 -1.09
CA SER A 50 -6.46 4.50 -2.27
C SER A 50 -7.57 4.43 -3.31
N ILE A 51 -8.79 4.94 -3.01
CA ILE A 51 -9.90 4.90 -3.97
C ILE A 51 -9.63 5.89 -5.10
N ILE A 52 -9.37 5.37 -6.28
CA ILE A 52 -9.20 6.17 -7.49
C ILE A 52 -10.12 5.68 -8.59
N GLU A 53 -10.50 6.56 -9.50
CA GLU A 53 -11.34 6.25 -10.64
C GLU A 53 -10.65 6.61 -11.95
N SER A 54 -10.63 5.68 -12.88
CA SER A 54 -10.11 5.87 -14.23
C SER A 54 -10.93 5.08 -15.23
N GLY A 55 -11.42 5.75 -16.29
CA GLY A 55 -12.21 5.09 -17.33
C GLY A 55 -13.51 4.43 -16.84
N GLY A 56 -14.11 4.93 -15.76
CA GLY A 56 -15.34 4.38 -15.17
C GLY A 56 -15.10 3.13 -14.30
N ILE A 57 -13.84 2.78 -14.07
CA ILE A 57 -13.43 1.71 -13.14
C ILE A 57 -12.83 2.37 -11.91
N ARG A 58 -13.34 2.01 -10.73
CA ARG A 58 -12.70 2.33 -9.45
C ARG A 58 -11.72 1.23 -9.07
N GLN A 59 -10.71 1.59 -8.31
CA GLN A 59 -9.85 0.62 -7.64
C GLN A 59 -9.62 1.06 -6.20
N ALA A 60 -9.41 0.09 -5.31
CA ALA A 60 -9.15 0.34 -3.91
C ALA A 60 -8.37 -0.82 -3.29
N TRP A 61 -7.52 -0.49 -2.31
CA TRP A 61 -6.93 -1.47 -1.42
C TRP A 61 -7.89 -1.85 -0.31
N SER A 62 -7.96 -3.13 0.01
CA SER A 62 -8.60 -3.65 1.22
C SER A 62 -7.60 -4.38 2.09
N MET A 63 -7.85 -4.42 3.39
CA MET A 63 -7.05 -5.10 4.40
C MET A 63 -7.93 -6.06 5.18
N TRP A 64 -7.52 -7.31 5.24
CA TRP A 64 -8.03 -8.29 6.18
C TRP A 64 -7.04 -8.47 7.32
N ASN A 65 -7.53 -8.37 8.55
CA ASN A 65 -6.81 -8.72 9.76
C ASN A 65 -7.49 -9.90 10.44
N PHE A 66 -6.72 -10.92 10.82
CA PHE A 66 -7.19 -12.09 11.55
C PHE A 66 -6.74 -12.00 13.00
N LYS A 67 -7.65 -12.31 13.93
CA LYS A 67 -7.31 -12.39 15.37
C LYS A 67 -6.30 -13.49 15.63
N GLU A 68 -6.50 -14.64 14.99
CA GLU A 68 -5.59 -15.79 15.06
C GLU A 68 -4.88 -16.00 13.71
N ALA A 69 -3.64 -16.48 13.77
CA ALA A 69 -2.89 -16.80 12.56
C ALA A 69 -3.60 -17.91 11.77
N ARG A 70 -3.71 -17.72 10.46
CA ARG A 70 -4.26 -18.71 9.53
C ARG A 70 -3.14 -19.51 8.89
N PRO A 71 -3.30 -20.85 8.78
CA PRO A 71 -2.28 -21.66 8.11
C PRO A 71 -2.21 -21.33 6.62
N ASN A 72 -1.00 -21.17 6.11
CA ASN A 72 -0.70 -21.05 4.68
C ASN A 72 -0.20 -22.40 4.15
N LYS A 73 -1.12 -23.22 3.65
CA LYS A 73 -0.80 -24.57 3.17
C LYS A 73 -0.21 -24.48 1.76
N GLY A 74 1.06 -24.58 1.59
CA GLY A 74 1.68 -24.58 0.26
C GLY A 74 3.02 -23.83 0.22
N ASP A 75 3.31 -23.04 1.22
CA ASP A 75 4.60 -22.38 1.39
C ASP A 75 5.18 -22.70 2.77
N SER A 76 6.08 -23.68 2.84
CA SER A 76 6.75 -24.06 4.10
C SER A 76 7.65 -22.94 4.66
N GLY A 77 8.12 -22.04 3.81
CA GLY A 77 8.87 -20.85 4.20
C GLY A 77 7.99 -19.69 4.71
N PHE A 78 6.67 -19.84 4.59
CA PHE A 78 5.67 -18.89 5.09
C PHE A 78 4.44 -19.65 5.61
N PRO A 79 4.55 -20.33 6.75
CA PRO A 79 3.58 -21.34 7.18
C PRO A 79 2.25 -20.77 7.67
N SER A 80 2.20 -19.48 8.02
CA SER A 80 0.97 -18.83 8.51
C SER A 80 0.95 -17.34 8.18
N LEU A 81 -0.26 -16.79 8.16
CA LEU A 81 -0.50 -15.36 7.92
C LEU A 81 -1.50 -14.80 8.94
N LYS A 82 -1.42 -13.49 9.19
CA LYS A 82 -2.35 -12.74 10.04
C LYS A 82 -3.06 -11.60 9.33
N SER A 83 -2.56 -11.17 8.19
CA SER A 83 -3.27 -10.20 7.35
C SER A 83 -2.96 -10.41 5.88
N TYR A 84 -3.82 -9.84 5.03
CA TYR A 84 -3.51 -9.65 3.63
C TYR A 84 -4.11 -8.35 3.10
N LYS A 85 -3.44 -7.78 2.10
CA LYS A 85 -3.88 -6.63 1.32
C LYS A 85 -4.27 -7.08 -0.08
N ASP A 86 -5.47 -6.69 -0.47
CA ASP A 86 -6.03 -7.00 -1.78
C ASP A 86 -6.35 -5.72 -2.54
N MET A 87 -5.87 -5.60 -3.78
CA MET A 87 -6.31 -4.57 -4.70
C MET A 87 -7.43 -5.14 -5.58
N HIS A 88 -8.58 -4.50 -5.53
CA HIS A 88 -9.69 -4.82 -6.42
C HIS A 88 -9.96 -3.68 -7.40
N GLN A 89 -10.44 -4.05 -8.59
CA GLN A 89 -11.07 -3.16 -9.54
C GLN A 89 -12.57 -3.35 -9.52
N TYR A 90 -13.31 -2.25 -9.54
CA TYR A 90 -14.77 -2.20 -9.43
C TYR A 90 -15.35 -1.47 -10.64
N ASN A 91 -16.12 -2.19 -11.47
CA ASN A 91 -16.96 -1.58 -12.49
C ASN A 91 -18.33 -1.29 -11.88
N CYS A 92 -18.46 -0.13 -11.27
CA CYS A 92 -19.68 0.26 -10.54
C CYS A 92 -20.91 0.30 -11.46
N LYS A 93 -20.73 0.67 -12.73
CA LYS A 93 -21.84 0.72 -13.71
C LYS A 93 -22.31 -0.69 -14.10
N ALA A 94 -21.39 -1.63 -14.27
CA ALA A 94 -21.72 -3.01 -14.66
C ALA A 94 -22.07 -3.90 -13.45
N GLY A 95 -21.83 -3.45 -12.22
CA GLY A 95 -22.05 -4.25 -11.02
C GLY A 95 -21.06 -5.42 -10.89
N THR A 96 -19.81 -5.24 -11.33
CA THR A 96 -18.81 -6.30 -11.34
C THR A 96 -17.48 -5.84 -10.72
N MET A 97 -16.72 -6.78 -10.21
CA MET A 97 -15.40 -6.52 -9.63
C MET A 97 -14.42 -7.64 -9.96
N LYS A 98 -13.13 -7.37 -9.81
CA LYS A 98 -12.06 -8.39 -9.92
C LYS A 98 -10.91 -8.07 -8.97
N LEU A 99 -10.28 -9.11 -8.46
CA LEU A 99 -9.03 -9.03 -7.72
C LEU A 99 -7.86 -8.87 -8.70
N THR A 100 -6.95 -7.93 -8.43
CA THR A 100 -5.78 -7.68 -9.29
C THR A 100 -4.45 -7.89 -8.58
N ASN A 101 -4.41 -7.65 -7.27
CA ASN A 101 -3.23 -7.87 -6.46
C ASN A 101 -3.61 -8.49 -5.12
N GLU A 102 -2.76 -9.38 -4.63
CA GLU A 102 -2.86 -9.97 -3.30
C GLU A 102 -1.46 -10.04 -2.67
N ILE A 103 -1.33 -9.50 -1.47
CA ILE A 103 -0.11 -9.57 -0.67
C ILE A 103 -0.49 -10.09 0.72
N ILE A 104 0.09 -11.22 1.12
CA ILE A 104 -0.15 -11.82 2.43
C ILE A 104 1.00 -11.47 3.39
N TYR A 105 0.69 -11.34 4.68
CA TYR A 105 1.62 -10.91 5.73
C TYR A 105 1.55 -11.81 6.95
N ALA A 106 2.72 -12.03 7.57
CA ALA A 106 2.84 -12.85 8.79
C ALA A 106 2.17 -12.21 10.02
N GLU A 107 2.08 -10.88 10.05
CA GLU A 107 1.50 -10.10 11.15
C GLU A 107 0.28 -9.31 10.69
N ASN A 108 -0.46 -8.73 11.65
CA ASN A 108 -1.57 -7.83 11.36
C ASN A 108 -1.10 -6.52 10.71
N ASP A 109 -2.02 -5.79 10.10
CA ASP A 109 -1.82 -4.47 9.50
C ASP A 109 -0.76 -4.43 8.39
N GLY A 110 -0.63 -5.51 7.64
CA GLY A 110 0.32 -5.61 6.55
C GLY A 110 1.78 -5.54 7.02
N LYS A 111 2.07 -6.10 8.19
CA LYS A 111 3.41 -6.09 8.80
C LYS A 111 4.06 -7.48 8.79
N GLY A 112 5.36 -7.48 9.11
CA GLY A 112 6.17 -8.69 9.15
C GLY A 112 6.58 -9.18 7.77
N ASP A 113 7.00 -10.45 7.70
CA ASP A 113 7.32 -11.09 6.43
C ASP A 113 6.13 -11.13 5.51
N MET A 114 6.36 -11.05 4.21
CA MET A 114 5.29 -11.02 3.21
C MET A 114 5.54 -11.97 2.04
N ARG A 115 4.46 -12.31 1.33
CA ARG A 115 4.46 -12.93 0.00
C ARG A 115 3.51 -12.20 -0.92
N ASN A 116 3.94 -11.97 -2.16
CA ASN A 116 3.12 -11.35 -3.20
C ASN A 116 2.59 -12.44 -4.13
N HIS A 117 1.27 -12.60 -4.17
CA HIS A 117 0.58 -13.59 -4.99
C HIS A 117 -0.05 -12.97 -6.26
N SER A 118 0.20 -11.69 -6.55
CA SER A 118 -0.45 -10.95 -7.64
C SER A 118 -0.24 -11.59 -9.01
N ASP A 119 0.90 -12.28 -9.22
CA ASP A 119 1.16 -12.96 -10.50
C ASP A 119 0.18 -14.10 -10.80
N ALA A 120 -0.34 -14.77 -9.77
CA ALA A 120 -1.33 -15.83 -9.91
C ALA A 120 -2.72 -15.29 -10.32
N LEU A 121 -2.94 -13.98 -10.22
CA LEU A 121 -4.20 -13.32 -10.54
C LEU A 121 -4.26 -12.77 -11.97
N LYS A 122 -3.18 -12.93 -12.73
CA LYS A 122 -3.14 -12.51 -14.14
C LYS A 122 -4.21 -13.25 -14.95
N GLY A 123 -5.06 -12.50 -15.64
CA GLY A 123 -6.16 -13.07 -16.43
C GLY A 123 -7.47 -13.24 -15.66
N MET A 124 -7.55 -12.88 -14.39
CA MET A 124 -8.84 -12.83 -13.69
C MET A 124 -9.80 -11.86 -14.37
N GLU A 125 -11.03 -12.30 -14.57
CA GLU A 125 -12.07 -11.50 -15.21
C GLU A 125 -13.00 -10.84 -14.20
N PHE A 126 -13.70 -9.79 -14.64
CA PHE A 126 -14.74 -9.18 -13.84
C PHE A 126 -15.91 -10.14 -13.62
N SER A 127 -16.36 -10.25 -12.39
CA SER A 127 -17.51 -11.04 -11.99
C SER A 127 -18.42 -10.29 -11.05
N LYS A 128 -19.70 -10.64 -11.01
CA LYS A 128 -20.64 -10.07 -10.05
C LYS A 128 -20.35 -10.59 -8.66
N PRO A 129 -20.24 -9.72 -7.64
CA PRO A 129 -20.19 -10.20 -6.26
C PRO A 129 -21.48 -10.93 -5.90
N LYS A 130 -21.37 -11.98 -5.11
CA LYS A 130 -22.52 -12.71 -4.60
C LYS A 130 -23.26 -11.81 -3.59
N PRO A 131 -24.57 -11.59 -3.72
CA PRO A 131 -25.34 -10.79 -2.77
C PRO A 131 -25.12 -11.20 -1.32
N MET A 132 -25.04 -10.21 -0.41
CA MET A 132 -24.80 -10.39 1.04
C MET A 132 -23.47 -11.08 1.37
N SER A 133 -22.53 -11.12 0.44
CA SER A 133 -21.18 -11.59 0.69
C SER A 133 -20.27 -10.42 1.08
N VAL A 134 -19.08 -10.75 1.57
CA VAL A 134 -18.02 -9.77 1.83
C VAL A 134 -17.65 -8.99 0.57
N ALA A 135 -17.54 -9.67 -0.57
CA ALA A 135 -17.29 -9.03 -1.85
C ALA A 135 -18.37 -8.01 -2.23
N ASP A 136 -19.64 -8.30 -1.90
CA ASP A 136 -20.75 -7.35 -2.07
C ASP A 136 -20.60 -6.15 -1.15
N ALA A 137 -20.25 -6.35 0.12
CA ALA A 137 -19.99 -5.25 1.06
C ALA A 137 -18.84 -4.34 0.59
N MET A 138 -17.73 -4.92 0.10
CA MET A 138 -16.63 -4.18 -0.50
C MET A 138 -17.07 -3.39 -1.73
N PHE A 139 -17.85 -4.04 -2.62
CA PHE A 139 -18.38 -3.40 -3.81
C PHE A 139 -19.24 -2.20 -3.47
N GLN A 140 -20.18 -2.35 -2.53
CA GLN A 140 -21.04 -1.27 -2.06
C GLN A 140 -20.23 -0.13 -1.43
N ALA A 141 -19.28 -0.45 -0.56
CA ALA A 141 -18.44 0.55 0.11
C ALA A 141 -17.66 1.41 -0.90
N VAL A 142 -17.01 0.78 -1.88
CA VAL A 142 -16.20 1.51 -2.87
C VAL A 142 -17.05 2.24 -3.89
N CYS A 143 -18.15 1.64 -4.36
CA CYS A 143 -18.99 2.26 -5.39
C CYS A 143 -19.86 3.39 -4.85
N SER A 144 -20.23 3.39 -3.56
CA SER A 144 -20.96 4.49 -2.92
C SER A 144 -20.04 5.58 -2.35
N TYR A 145 -18.72 5.36 -2.34
CA TYR A 145 -17.79 6.36 -1.81
C TYR A 145 -17.85 7.68 -2.59
N GLU A 146 -18.03 8.79 -1.88
CA GLU A 146 -18.03 10.11 -2.49
C GLU A 146 -16.59 10.56 -2.76
N MET A 147 -16.22 10.59 -4.06
CA MET A 147 -14.89 11.06 -4.46
C MET A 147 -14.73 12.55 -4.13
N PRO A 148 -13.56 12.96 -3.61
CA PRO A 148 -13.26 14.37 -3.40
C PRO A 148 -13.44 15.16 -4.70
N LYS A 149 -14.14 16.30 -4.62
CA LYS A 149 -14.29 17.20 -5.77
C LYS A 149 -12.91 17.79 -6.09
N LYS A 150 -12.47 17.62 -7.31
CA LYS A 150 -11.25 18.27 -7.84
C LYS A 150 -11.47 19.74 -8.06
#